data_a8c213acd4eb8a2f722a625c04f2c4dc
#
_entry.id   a8c213acd4eb8a2f722a625c04f2c4dc
#
_cell.length_a   1.000
_cell.length_b   1.000
_cell.length_c   1.000
_cell.angle_alpha   90.00
_cell.angle_beta   90.00
_cell.angle_gamma   90.00
#
_symmetry.space_group_name_H-M   'P 1'
#
loop_
_entity.id
_entity.type
_entity.pdbx_description
1 polymer ?
#
loop_
_entity_poly.entity_id
_entity_poly.type
_entity_poly.pdbx_seq_one_letter_code
_entity_poly.pdbx_strand_id
1 'polypeptide(L)'
;LRVIALAVAILLIATASPGEVRRIRLCADPSNLPFSAQDAREPGFEVEIGRAIADALGADLDVYWYPTARELMAFRQLAEGRCDLLMGLPLNAAFTDDKPRFLFSEPYYVMRQVLVSPGVGAVRSLDDLQGKVIGVQAMTLSDQLVYERGHKRKIYRKAEETFEALARGEVDAAVMESPLAGWFITRHAGFQGVVISDPARDIRIGAALRKSDPDLKRAVDRSIERLQVTKVPEILGRYGMTLVQAHVDSAALSPELRAAKSTYLTQCSQCHGTDAKGTPVAANLRAFKGTEADFVRLVQNGRPGTAMTPWKGLISEDDIRSILRYVKQLSTE
;
A
#
# COMPACT_ATOMS: atom_id res chain seq x y z
N LEU A 1 -60.33 -44.29 -33.85
CA LEU A 1 -60.08 -42.94 -33.37
C LEU A 1 -58.82 -42.97 -32.54
N ARG A 2 -57.71 -42.40 -33.06
CA ARG A 2 -56.48 -42.18 -32.32
C ARG A 2 -56.45 -40.71 -31.88
N VAL A 3 -56.43 -40.48 -30.57
CA VAL A 3 -56.31 -39.15 -29.96
C VAL A 3 -54.82 -38.88 -29.83
N ILE A 4 -54.33 -37.87 -30.55
CA ILE A 4 -52.96 -37.38 -30.43
C ILE A 4 -52.96 -36.34 -29.31
N ALA A 5 -52.30 -36.64 -28.19
CA ALA A 5 -52.09 -35.69 -27.09
C ALA A 5 -50.89 -34.78 -27.44
N LEU A 6 -51.16 -33.52 -27.64
CA LEU A 6 -50.15 -32.46 -27.85
C LEU A 6 -49.60 -32.04 -26.51
N ALA A 7 -48.36 -32.41 -26.17
CA ALA A 7 -47.68 -31.91 -24.98
C ALA A 7 -47.12 -30.52 -25.26
N VAL A 8 -47.70 -29.49 -24.64
CA VAL A 8 -47.19 -28.13 -24.66
C VAL A 8 -46.07 -28.03 -23.62
N ALA A 9 -44.82 -27.97 -24.06
CA ALA A 9 -43.69 -27.67 -23.19
C ALA A 9 -43.71 -26.16 -22.86
N ILE A 10 -44.10 -25.83 -21.63
CA ILE A 10 -43.97 -24.45 -21.11
C ILE A 10 -42.49 -24.22 -20.80
N LEU A 11 -41.81 -23.43 -21.63
CA LEU A 11 -40.47 -22.95 -21.39
C LEU A 11 -40.55 -21.87 -20.29
N LEU A 12 -40.21 -22.22 -19.04
CA LEU A 12 -40.04 -21.27 -17.97
C LEU A 12 -38.78 -20.42 -18.26
N ILE A 13 -39.00 -19.27 -18.87
CA ILE A 13 -37.99 -18.22 -18.97
C ILE A 13 -37.81 -17.69 -17.53
N ALA A 14 -36.73 -18.10 -16.88
CA ALA A 14 -36.31 -17.48 -15.61
C ALA A 14 -35.98 -16.03 -15.92
N THR A 15 -36.91 -15.13 -15.62
CA THR A 15 -36.66 -13.69 -15.57
C THR A 15 -35.70 -13.46 -14.42
N ALA A 16 -34.44 -13.15 -14.73
CA ALA A 16 -33.50 -12.65 -13.74
C ALA A 16 -34.14 -11.42 -13.10
N SER A 17 -34.43 -11.49 -11.81
CA SER A 17 -34.86 -10.33 -11.02
C SER A 17 -33.83 -9.21 -11.21
N PRO A 18 -34.25 -7.93 -11.34
CA PRO A 18 -33.32 -6.81 -11.29
C PRO A 18 -32.47 -6.98 -10.02
N GLY A 19 -31.15 -7.14 -10.20
CA GLY A 19 -30.24 -7.52 -9.15
C GLY A 19 -30.41 -6.58 -7.95
N GLU A 20 -30.64 -7.18 -6.79
CA GLU A 20 -30.55 -6.47 -5.51
C GLU A 20 -29.21 -5.74 -5.48
N VAL A 21 -29.25 -4.41 -5.34
CA VAL A 21 -28.03 -3.58 -5.30
C VAL A 21 -27.18 -4.11 -4.16
N ARG A 22 -26.08 -4.75 -4.51
CA ARG A 22 -25.17 -5.33 -3.52
C ARG A 22 -24.58 -4.20 -2.70
N ARG A 23 -24.73 -4.26 -1.39
CA ARG A 23 -24.17 -3.27 -0.47
C ARG A 23 -23.00 -3.85 0.30
N ILE A 24 -21.91 -3.08 0.42
CA ILE A 24 -20.75 -3.39 1.25
C ILE A 24 -20.68 -2.34 2.34
N ARG A 25 -20.58 -2.76 3.59
CA ARG A 25 -20.48 -1.88 4.75
C ARG A 25 -19.04 -1.82 5.25
N LEU A 26 -18.52 -0.61 5.35
CA LEU A 26 -17.18 -0.33 5.88
C LEU A 26 -17.30 0.17 7.32
N CYS A 27 -16.62 -0.46 8.28
CA CYS A 27 -16.37 0.15 9.58
C CYS A 27 -15.27 1.20 9.46
N ALA A 28 -15.56 2.45 9.80
CA ALA A 28 -14.60 3.55 9.75
C ALA A 28 -14.76 4.49 10.95
N ASP A 29 -13.67 5.13 11.35
CA ASP A 29 -13.67 6.14 12.40
C ASP A 29 -14.25 7.46 11.86
N PRO A 30 -15.16 8.12 12.58
CA PRO A 30 -15.73 9.38 12.13
C PRO A 30 -14.75 10.56 12.17
N SER A 31 -13.60 10.43 12.86
CA SER A 31 -12.65 11.54 13.10
C SER A 31 -11.21 11.04 13.21
N ASN A 32 -10.67 10.46 12.14
CA ASN A 32 -9.32 9.90 12.08
C ASN A 32 -8.62 10.22 10.73
N LEU A 33 -8.59 11.52 10.35
CA LEU A 33 -7.86 11.93 9.15
C LEU A 33 -6.35 11.68 9.29
N PRO A 34 -5.68 11.27 8.22
CA PRO A 34 -6.13 11.14 6.82
C PRO A 34 -6.82 9.81 6.48
N PHE A 35 -6.99 8.90 7.42
CA PHE A 35 -7.52 7.55 7.19
C PHE A 35 -9.02 7.59 6.90
N SER A 36 -9.81 8.17 7.81
CA SER A 36 -11.25 8.26 7.68
C SER A 36 -11.84 9.45 8.42
N ALA A 37 -12.90 10.04 7.87
CA ALA A 37 -13.69 11.09 8.52
C ALA A 37 -15.13 11.09 7.99
N GLN A 38 -16.08 11.46 8.84
CA GLN A 38 -17.49 11.60 8.46
C GLN A 38 -17.76 12.93 7.72
N ASP A 39 -16.74 13.58 7.17
CA ASP A 39 -16.87 14.74 6.27
C ASP A 39 -16.89 14.23 4.83
N ALA A 40 -18.00 14.51 4.12
CA ALA A 40 -18.16 14.09 2.72
C ALA A 40 -17.16 14.74 1.74
N ARG A 41 -16.59 15.91 2.11
CA ARG A 41 -15.61 16.61 1.29
C ARG A 41 -14.21 16.00 1.40
N GLU A 42 -13.89 15.42 2.53
CA GLU A 42 -12.59 14.84 2.82
C GLU A 42 -12.76 13.55 3.67
N PRO A 43 -13.29 12.48 3.06
CA PRO A 43 -13.72 11.29 3.80
C PRO A 43 -12.56 10.44 4.33
N GLY A 44 -11.32 10.75 3.92
CA GLY A 44 -10.15 9.94 4.22
C GLY A 44 -9.87 8.87 3.16
N PHE A 45 -8.58 8.55 2.99
CA PHE A 45 -8.15 7.68 1.88
C PHE A 45 -8.67 6.24 2.02
N GLU A 46 -8.87 5.71 3.22
CA GLU A 46 -9.40 4.35 3.41
C GLU A 46 -10.87 4.26 3.02
N VAL A 47 -11.66 5.29 3.29
CA VAL A 47 -13.06 5.36 2.82
C VAL A 47 -13.11 5.44 1.30
N GLU A 48 -12.20 6.20 0.68
CA GLU A 48 -12.13 6.30 -0.77
C GLU A 48 -11.67 4.99 -1.43
N ILE A 49 -10.69 4.29 -0.85
CA ILE A 49 -10.27 2.97 -1.32
C ILE A 49 -11.40 1.95 -1.13
N GLY A 50 -12.08 1.97 0.02
CA GLY A 50 -13.26 1.14 0.27
C GLY A 50 -14.36 1.35 -0.78
N ARG A 51 -14.59 2.61 -1.17
CA ARG A 51 -15.54 2.97 -2.25
C ARG A 51 -15.07 2.40 -3.61
N ALA A 52 -13.79 2.57 -3.94
CA ALA A 52 -13.25 2.00 -5.17
C ALA A 52 -13.35 0.47 -5.22
N ILE A 53 -13.19 -0.22 -4.08
CA ILE A 53 -13.40 -1.66 -3.97
C ILE A 53 -14.88 -2.01 -4.18
N ALA A 54 -15.81 -1.29 -3.56
CA ALA A 54 -17.25 -1.50 -3.73
C ALA A 54 -17.67 -1.29 -5.20
N ASP A 55 -17.24 -0.18 -5.82
CA ASP A 55 -17.48 0.13 -7.24
C ASP A 55 -16.96 -1.00 -8.16
N ALA A 56 -15.77 -1.53 -7.89
CA ALA A 56 -15.16 -2.64 -8.66
C ALA A 56 -15.95 -3.95 -8.51
N LEU A 57 -16.76 -4.07 -7.48
CA LEU A 57 -17.65 -5.21 -7.20
C LEU A 57 -19.09 -4.96 -7.66
N GLY A 58 -19.39 -3.80 -8.25
CA GLY A 58 -20.76 -3.41 -8.62
C GLY A 58 -21.67 -3.27 -7.40
N ALA A 59 -21.15 -2.73 -6.29
CA ALA A 59 -21.85 -2.58 -5.03
C ALA A 59 -21.81 -1.11 -4.54
N ASP A 60 -22.80 -0.71 -3.74
CA ASP A 60 -22.74 0.55 -3.02
C ASP A 60 -21.91 0.42 -1.75
N LEU A 61 -21.11 1.44 -1.41
CA LEU A 61 -20.47 1.54 -0.11
C LEU A 61 -21.39 2.24 0.88
N ASP A 62 -21.69 1.57 1.98
CA ASP A 62 -22.28 2.15 3.19
C ASP A 62 -21.20 2.22 4.28
N VAL A 63 -21.08 3.34 4.98
CA VAL A 63 -20.06 3.51 6.02
C VAL A 63 -20.72 3.46 7.39
N TYR A 64 -20.37 2.44 8.16
CA TYR A 64 -20.73 2.34 9.55
C TYR A 64 -19.70 3.07 10.40
N TRP A 65 -20.04 4.28 10.82
CA TRP A 65 -19.18 5.15 11.60
C TRP A 65 -19.09 4.68 13.04
N TYR A 66 -17.89 4.35 13.46
CA TYR A 66 -17.62 3.85 14.81
C TYR A 66 -16.20 4.24 15.24
N PRO A 67 -15.99 4.81 16.46
CA PRO A 67 -14.62 5.12 16.94
C PRO A 67 -13.75 3.88 16.99
N THR A 68 -12.74 3.80 16.12
CA THR A 68 -11.90 2.60 15.94
C THR A 68 -10.65 2.61 16.82
N ALA A 69 -10.39 3.68 17.57
CA ALA A 69 -9.24 3.82 18.47
C ALA A 69 -9.08 2.65 19.48
N ARG A 70 -10.16 1.91 19.74
CA ARG A 70 -10.12 0.66 20.49
C ARG A 70 -10.26 -0.51 19.50
N GLU A 71 -9.16 -1.01 19.00
CA GLU A 71 -9.10 -2.10 18.00
C GLU A 71 -10.02 -3.27 18.30
N LEU A 72 -9.99 -3.79 19.55
CA LEU A 72 -10.87 -4.91 19.97
C LEU A 72 -12.36 -4.60 19.74
N MET A 73 -12.77 -3.36 19.97
CA MET A 73 -14.15 -2.95 19.79
C MET A 73 -14.52 -2.82 18.32
N ALA A 74 -13.58 -2.39 17.45
CA ALA A 74 -13.79 -2.36 16.01
C ALA A 74 -13.95 -3.78 15.43
N PHE A 75 -13.12 -4.73 15.85
CA PHE A 75 -13.26 -6.14 15.48
C PHE A 75 -14.58 -6.75 15.99
N ARG A 76 -15.09 -6.30 17.13
CA ARG A 76 -16.40 -6.72 17.61
C ARG A 76 -17.52 -6.26 16.68
N GLN A 77 -17.49 -5.01 16.18
CA GLN A 77 -18.48 -4.52 15.21
C GLN A 77 -18.48 -5.38 13.93
N LEU A 78 -17.28 -5.73 13.45
CA LEU A 78 -17.12 -6.63 12.31
C LEU A 78 -17.68 -8.03 12.59
N ALA A 79 -17.38 -8.61 13.76
CA ALA A 79 -17.88 -9.93 14.16
C ALA A 79 -19.41 -9.98 14.32
N GLU A 80 -20.02 -8.90 14.82
CA GLU A 80 -21.47 -8.74 14.96
C GLU A 80 -22.19 -8.43 13.63
N GLY A 81 -21.43 -8.28 12.52
CA GLY A 81 -21.99 -8.01 11.20
C GLY A 81 -22.52 -6.58 11.03
N ARG A 82 -22.05 -5.62 11.85
CA ARG A 82 -22.36 -4.20 11.66
C ARG A 82 -21.73 -3.65 10.40
N CYS A 83 -20.55 -4.15 10.06
CA CYS A 83 -19.87 -3.92 8.81
C CYS A 83 -19.33 -5.22 8.20
N ASP A 84 -18.83 -5.15 6.97
CA ASP A 84 -18.31 -6.28 6.21
C ASP A 84 -16.81 -6.18 6.02
N LEU A 85 -16.27 -4.94 6.08
CA LEU A 85 -14.86 -4.60 6.00
C LEU A 85 -14.43 -3.74 7.19
N LEU A 86 -13.23 -4.00 7.71
CA LEU A 86 -12.50 -3.12 8.62
C LEU A 86 -11.12 -2.90 8.00
N MET A 87 -10.83 -1.67 7.57
CA MET A 87 -9.59 -1.31 6.87
C MET A 87 -8.49 -0.79 7.82
N GLY A 88 -7.29 -0.54 7.31
CA GLY A 88 -6.20 0.09 8.08
C GLY A 88 -5.41 -0.88 8.97
N LEU A 89 -5.44 -2.18 8.68
CA LEU A 89 -4.90 -3.19 9.59
C LEU A 89 -3.55 -3.74 9.13
N PRO A 90 -2.58 -3.93 10.06
CA PRO A 90 -1.33 -4.61 9.77
C PRO A 90 -1.54 -6.05 9.33
N LEU A 91 -0.77 -6.51 8.33
CA LEU A 91 -0.84 -7.87 7.80
C LEU A 91 0.38 -8.74 8.22
N ASN A 92 1.06 -8.37 9.30
CA ASN A 92 2.12 -9.24 9.83
C ASN A 92 1.52 -10.38 10.67
N ALA A 93 2.22 -11.51 10.74
CA ALA A 93 1.77 -12.70 11.45
C ALA A 93 1.46 -12.43 12.94
N ALA A 94 2.29 -11.64 13.62
CA ALA A 94 2.07 -11.30 15.02
C ALA A 94 0.72 -10.61 15.27
N PHE A 95 0.20 -9.85 14.28
CA PHE A 95 -1.11 -9.22 14.37
C PHE A 95 -2.25 -10.15 13.94
N THR A 96 -2.07 -10.88 12.83
CA THR A 96 -3.15 -11.68 12.24
C THR A 96 -3.40 -12.98 12.97
N ASP A 97 -2.36 -13.62 13.54
CA ASP A 97 -2.46 -14.92 14.20
C ASP A 97 -3.29 -14.86 15.50
N ASP A 98 -3.30 -13.70 16.17
CA ASP A 98 -4.15 -13.43 17.33
C ASP A 98 -5.65 -13.32 16.99
N LYS A 99 -6.00 -13.33 15.70
CA LYS A 99 -7.35 -13.04 15.24
C LYS A 99 -7.93 -14.15 14.34
N PRO A 100 -7.95 -15.42 14.80
CA PRO A 100 -8.31 -16.59 13.98
C PRO A 100 -9.78 -16.61 13.51
N ARG A 101 -10.60 -15.69 14.01
CA ARG A 101 -12.01 -15.52 13.64
C ARG A 101 -12.21 -14.63 12.40
N PHE A 102 -11.14 -14.05 11.88
CA PHE A 102 -11.19 -13.13 10.76
C PHE A 102 -10.33 -13.62 9.59
N LEU A 103 -10.63 -13.14 8.41
CA LEU A 103 -9.82 -13.24 7.20
C LEU A 103 -9.19 -11.88 6.96
N PHE A 104 -8.00 -11.86 6.38
CA PHE A 104 -7.32 -10.64 6.01
C PHE A 104 -7.12 -10.58 4.49
N SER A 105 -7.33 -9.41 3.92
CA SER A 105 -7.18 -9.18 2.48
C SER A 105 -5.71 -9.18 2.05
N GLU A 106 -5.46 -9.17 0.74
CA GLU A 106 -4.20 -8.69 0.20
C GLU A 106 -3.95 -7.23 0.61
N PRO A 107 -2.69 -6.80 0.74
CA PRO A 107 -2.38 -5.43 1.11
C PRO A 107 -2.76 -4.46 0.00
N TYR A 108 -3.33 -3.30 0.34
CA TYR A 108 -3.59 -2.24 -0.61
C TYR A 108 -2.54 -1.12 -0.57
N TYR A 109 -1.73 -1.00 0.49
CA TYR A 109 -0.51 -0.18 0.51
C TYR A 109 0.50 -0.66 1.54
N VAL A 110 1.71 -0.07 1.49
CA VAL A 110 2.76 -0.29 2.50
C VAL A 110 2.96 1.00 3.29
N MET A 111 2.79 0.94 4.59
CA MET A 111 3.06 2.03 5.51
C MET A 111 4.54 2.01 5.91
N ARG A 112 5.20 3.18 5.78
CA ARG A 112 6.63 3.35 6.07
C ARG A 112 6.85 4.45 7.09
N GLN A 113 8.04 4.44 7.71
CA GLN A 113 8.48 5.52 8.58
C GLN A 113 9.07 6.66 7.74
N VAL A 114 8.70 7.89 8.07
CA VAL A 114 9.08 9.09 7.32
C VAL A 114 9.67 10.12 8.28
N LEU A 115 10.84 10.61 7.91
CA LEU A 115 11.45 11.77 8.52
C LEU A 115 10.91 13.03 7.86
N VAL A 116 10.23 13.87 8.63
CA VAL A 116 9.69 15.17 8.19
C VAL A 116 10.53 16.29 8.78
N SER A 117 11.02 17.20 7.95
CA SER A 117 11.84 18.32 8.37
C SER A 117 11.50 19.60 7.59
N PRO A 118 11.77 20.80 8.15
CA PRO A 118 11.69 22.04 7.39
C PRO A 118 12.79 22.12 6.33
N GLY A 119 12.51 22.85 5.24
CA GLY A 119 13.42 23.05 4.11
C GLY A 119 13.45 21.87 3.15
N VAL A 120 13.89 22.12 1.93
CA VAL A 120 14.01 21.08 0.88
C VAL A 120 15.46 20.70 0.70
N GLY A 121 15.79 19.40 0.85
CA GLY A 121 17.13 18.86 0.58
C GLY A 121 18.16 19.05 1.72
N ALA A 122 17.80 19.70 2.82
CA ALA A 122 18.71 19.93 3.95
C ALA A 122 18.94 18.68 4.81
N VAL A 123 17.92 17.83 4.96
CA VAL A 123 17.94 16.60 5.76
C VAL A 123 17.61 15.42 4.84
N ARG A 124 18.45 14.41 4.80
CA ARG A 124 18.31 13.23 3.94
C ARG A 124 18.16 11.93 4.72
N SER A 125 18.61 11.92 5.97
CA SER A 125 18.58 10.76 6.85
C SER A 125 18.49 11.18 8.31
N LEU A 126 18.27 10.24 9.20
CA LEU A 126 18.34 10.46 10.65
C LEU A 126 19.75 10.90 11.09
N ASP A 127 20.79 10.44 10.39
CA ASP A 127 22.19 10.76 10.76
C ASP A 127 22.50 12.26 10.62
N ASP A 128 21.79 12.97 9.74
CA ASP A 128 21.91 14.42 9.58
C ASP A 128 21.36 15.20 10.79
N LEU A 129 20.66 14.52 11.70
CA LEU A 129 19.99 15.09 12.87
C LEU A 129 20.73 14.81 14.19
N GLN A 130 22.04 14.57 14.15
CA GLN A 130 22.82 14.38 15.36
C GLN A 130 22.75 15.61 16.27
N GLY A 131 22.41 15.39 17.54
CA GLY A 131 22.23 16.46 18.54
C GLY A 131 20.90 17.21 18.45
N LYS A 132 20.12 17.03 17.40
CA LYS A 132 18.79 17.61 17.19
C LYS A 132 17.70 16.90 17.96
N VAL A 133 16.56 17.57 18.17
CA VAL A 133 15.39 16.99 18.84
C VAL A 133 14.35 16.57 17.82
N ILE A 134 13.98 15.30 17.85
CA ILE A 134 13.01 14.71 16.94
C ILE A 134 11.67 14.51 17.66
N GLY A 135 10.59 15.05 17.10
CA GLY A 135 9.22 14.83 17.56
C GLY A 135 8.71 13.45 17.13
N VAL A 136 8.07 12.73 18.05
CA VAL A 136 7.46 11.42 17.79
C VAL A 136 6.16 11.27 18.57
N GLN A 137 5.22 10.48 18.03
CA GLN A 137 4.05 10.07 18.78
C GLN A 137 4.40 8.88 19.70
N ALA A 138 3.92 8.92 20.94
CA ALA A 138 4.13 7.86 21.92
C ALA A 138 3.64 6.49 21.43
N MET A 139 4.38 5.44 21.77
CA MET A 139 4.00 4.04 21.54
C MET A 139 3.84 3.67 20.05
N THR A 140 4.51 4.38 19.15
CA THR A 140 4.56 4.08 17.71
C THR A 140 5.89 3.45 17.31
N LEU A 141 5.93 2.85 16.11
CA LEU A 141 7.20 2.39 15.52
C LEU A 141 8.16 3.55 15.25
N SER A 142 7.63 4.76 15.01
CA SER A 142 8.43 5.99 14.88
C SER A 142 9.18 6.33 16.17
N ASP A 143 8.50 6.26 17.32
CA ASP A 143 9.12 6.48 18.63
C ASP A 143 10.21 5.44 18.92
N GLN A 144 9.91 4.16 18.67
CA GLN A 144 10.86 3.08 18.85
C GLN A 144 12.09 3.27 17.94
N LEU A 145 11.89 3.57 16.67
CA LEU A 145 12.96 3.78 15.69
C LEU A 145 13.92 4.88 16.10
N VAL A 146 13.39 6.06 16.49
CA VAL A 146 14.20 7.21 16.91
C VAL A 146 14.98 6.89 18.19
N TYR A 147 14.36 6.16 19.12
CA TYR A 147 15.03 5.69 20.34
C TYR A 147 16.18 4.73 20.06
N GLU A 148 15.95 3.69 19.27
CA GLU A 148 16.95 2.67 18.94
C GLU A 148 18.13 3.24 18.15
N ARG A 149 17.91 4.31 17.36
CA ARG A 149 18.96 5.04 16.65
C ARG A 149 19.72 6.05 17.54
N GLY A 150 19.37 6.14 18.83
CA GLY A 150 20.08 6.95 19.82
C GLY A 150 19.86 8.46 19.69
N HIS A 151 18.80 8.90 18.99
CA HIS A 151 18.49 10.33 18.85
C HIS A 151 17.72 10.88 20.05
N LYS A 152 17.90 12.17 20.31
CA LYS A 152 17.08 12.92 21.27
C LYS A 152 15.66 13.02 20.72
N ARG A 153 14.67 12.62 21.53
CA ARG A 153 13.27 12.71 21.09
C ARG A 153 12.40 13.46 22.10
N LYS A 154 11.37 14.14 21.57
CA LYS A 154 10.26 14.69 22.33
C LYS A 154 9.00 13.93 21.98
N ILE A 155 8.37 13.36 23.00
CA ILE A 155 7.26 12.42 22.84
C ILE A 155 5.94 13.16 23.05
N TYR A 156 5.01 13.00 22.12
CA TYR A 156 3.66 13.56 22.14
C TYR A 156 2.62 12.44 22.21
N ARG A 157 1.45 12.73 22.74
CA ARG A 157 0.38 11.72 22.86
C ARG A 157 -0.35 11.48 21.55
N LYS A 158 -0.49 12.52 20.72
CA LYS A 158 -1.23 12.49 19.46
C LYS A 158 -0.36 12.96 18.31
N ALA A 159 -0.69 12.51 17.09
CA ALA A 159 -0.01 12.95 15.89
C ALA A 159 -0.15 14.46 15.67
N GLU A 160 -1.33 15.03 15.95
CA GLU A 160 -1.61 16.47 15.82
C GLU A 160 -0.67 17.30 16.69
N GLU A 161 -0.40 16.87 17.93
CA GLU A 161 0.53 17.55 18.83
C GLU A 161 1.95 17.55 18.27
N THR A 162 2.36 16.43 17.62
CA THR A 162 3.65 16.32 16.93
C THR A 162 3.70 17.26 15.72
N PHE A 163 2.60 17.36 14.95
CA PHE A 163 2.50 18.27 13.81
C PHE A 163 2.63 19.73 14.24
N GLU A 164 1.90 20.12 15.25
CA GLU A 164 1.93 21.48 15.78
C GLU A 164 3.31 21.84 16.33
N ALA A 165 3.94 20.92 17.06
CA ALA A 165 5.28 21.13 17.60
C ALA A 165 6.32 21.32 16.50
N LEU A 166 6.25 20.51 15.44
CA LEU A 166 7.12 20.65 14.27
C LEU A 166 6.86 21.97 13.54
N ALA A 167 5.60 22.32 13.31
CA ALA A 167 5.23 23.57 12.63
C ALA A 167 5.66 24.82 13.40
N ARG A 168 5.65 24.78 14.74
CA ARG A 168 6.13 25.86 15.61
C ARG A 168 7.64 25.87 15.85
N GLY A 169 8.38 24.90 15.30
CA GLY A 169 9.83 24.76 15.52
C GLY A 169 10.22 24.34 16.94
N GLU A 170 9.33 23.73 17.71
CA GLU A 170 9.63 23.17 19.04
C GLU A 170 10.50 21.92 18.97
N VAL A 171 10.50 21.25 17.81
CA VAL A 171 11.37 20.16 17.44
C VAL A 171 12.01 20.45 16.10
N ASP A 172 13.21 19.94 15.87
CA ASP A 172 13.97 20.17 14.62
C ASP A 172 13.43 19.36 13.44
N ALA A 173 12.86 18.20 13.73
CA ALA A 173 12.25 17.29 12.77
C ALA A 173 11.20 16.41 13.48
N ALA A 174 10.43 15.63 12.73
CA ALA A 174 9.56 14.61 13.29
C ALA A 174 9.71 13.30 12.50
N VAL A 175 9.52 12.17 13.18
CA VAL A 175 9.36 10.86 12.50
C VAL A 175 7.93 10.38 12.72
N MET A 176 7.27 10.00 11.63
CA MET A 176 5.88 9.57 11.65
C MET A 176 5.61 8.59 10.49
N GLU A 177 4.49 7.90 10.55
CA GLU A 177 4.05 7.01 9.47
C GLU A 177 3.73 7.79 8.19
N SER A 178 3.96 7.15 7.03
CA SER A 178 3.82 7.79 5.72
C SER A 178 2.46 8.45 5.45
N PRO A 179 1.29 7.92 5.90
CA PRO A 179 0.03 8.64 5.73
C PRO A 179 -0.02 9.97 6.49
N LEU A 180 0.48 9.98 7.72
CA LEU A 180 0.51 11.19 8.56
C LEU A 180 1.51 12.20 8.02
N ALA A 181 2.68 11.74 7.57
CA ALA A 181 3.70 12.60 6.97
C ALA A 181 3.20 13.27 5.69
N GLY A 182 2.61 12.51 4.78
CA GLY A 182 2.02 13.03 3.55
C GLY A 182 0.93 14.06 3.84
N TRP A 183 0.03 13.74 4.75
CA TRP A 183 -1.04 14.61 5.18
C TRP A 183 -0.53 15.92 5.78
N PHE A 184 0.50 15.87 6.62
CA PHE A 184 1.13 17.07 7.18
C PHE A 184 1.75 17.94 6.08
N ILE A 185 2.54 17.34 5.18
CA ILE A 185 3.28 18.07 4.12
C ILE A 185 2.31 18.76 3.16
N THR A 186 1.17 18.14 2.82
CA THR A 186 0.17 18.77 1.93
C THR A 186 -0.47 20.01 2.54
N ARG A 187 -0.39 20.20 3.85
CA ARG A 187 -1.00 21.33 4.59
C ARG A 187 0.00 22.34 5.11
N HIS A 188 1.28 22.01 5.08
CA HIS A 188 2.35 22.87 5.61
C HIS A 188 3.43 23.05 4.55
N ALA A 189 3.35 24.16 3.81
CA ALA A 189 4.37 24.52 2.83
C ALA A 189 5.74 24.70 3.50
N GLY A 190 6.81 24.29 2.80
CA GLY A 190 8.18 24.43 3.30
C GLY A 190 8.69 23.23 4.12
N PHE A 191 7.89 22.18 4.27
CA PHE A 191 8.33 20.90 4.82
C PHE A 191 8.56 19.86 3.75
N GLN A 192 9.49 18.95 4.02
CA GLN A 192 9.77 17.78 3.18
C GLN A 192 9.65 16.49 4.00
N GLY A 193 9.41 15.38 3.30
CA GLY A 193 9.41 14.04 3.89
C GLY A 193 10.44 13.15 3.20
N VAL A 194 11.24 12.45 3.99
CA VAL A 194 12.20 11.45 3.51
C VAL A 194 11.82 10.11 4.11
N VAL A 195 11.55 9.11 3.27
CA VAL A 195 11.28 7.74 3.76
C VAL A 195 12.56 7.19 4.40
N ILE A 196 12.42 6.70 5.61
CA ILE A 196 13.52 5.98 6.29
C ILE A 196 13.50 4.55 5.74
N SER A 197 14.56 4.18 5.02
CA SER A 197 14.69 2.83 4.46
C SER A 197 14.97 1.83 5.57
N ASP A 198 13.94 1.14 6.01
CA ASP A 198 14.02 0.05 7.00
C ASP A 198 12.95 -1.01 6.68
N PRO A 199 13.24 -1.94 5.75
CA PRO A 199 12.27 -2.94 5.32
C PRO A 199 11.70 -3.81 6.44
N ALA A 200 12.41 -3.94 7.56
CA ALA A 200 11.91 -4.66 8.75
C ALA A 200 10.76 -3.93 9.45
N ARG A 201 10.62 -2.62 9.19
CA ARG A 201 9.56 -1.76 9.72
C ARG A 201 8.52 -1.33 8.69
N ASP A 202 8.64 -1.82 7.47
CA ASP A 202 7.61 -1.66 6.45
C ASP A 202 6.38 -2.50 6.85
N ILE A 203 5.23 -1.86 6.97
CA ILE A 203 3.98 -2.53 7.37
C ILE A 203 3.05 -2.62 6.17
N ARG A 204 2.76 -3.84 5.74
CA ARG A 204 1.72 -4.11 4.74
C ARG A 204 0.36 -3.91 5.38
N ILE A 205 -0.48 -3.06 4.79
CA ILE A 205 -1.79 -2.68 5.32
C ILE A 205 -2.89 -3.26 4.44
N GLY A 206 -3.84 -3.90 5.09
CA GLY A 206 -5.01 -4.53 4.45
C GLY A 206 -6.28 -4.36 5.25
N ALA A 207 -7.28 -5.14 4.90
CA ALA A 207 -8.59 -5.14 5.54
C ALA A 207 -8.89 -6.49 6.21
N ALA A 208 -9.66 -6.47 7.30
CA ALA A 208 -10.26 -7.67 7.88
C ALA A 208 -11.70 -7.86 7.41
N LEU A 209 -12.08 -9.13 7.27
CA LEU A 209 -13.42 -9.61 6.96
C LEU A 209 -13.81 -10.74 7.92
N ARG A 210 -15.09 -11.03 8.02
CA ARG A 210 -15.52 -12.20 8.80
C ARG A 210 -15.05 -13.51 8.16
N LYS A 211 -14.70 -14.48 8.99
CA LYS A 211 -14.31 -15.83 8.52
C LYS A 211 -15.43 -16.55 7.77
N SER A 212 -16.69 -16.17 8.02
CA SER A 212 -17.86 -16.68 7.31
C SER A 212 -17.97 -16.23 5.86
N ASP A 213 -17.21 -15.19 5.44
CA ASP A 213 -17.37 -14.54 4.16
C ASP A 213 -16.15 -14.71 3.21
N PRO A 214 -15.69 -15.96 2.95
CA PRO A 214 -14.50 -16.20 2.15
C PRO A 214 -14.67 -15.78 0.69
N ASP A 215 -15.91 -15.77 0.18
CA ASP A 215 -16.22 -15.32 -1.19
C ASP A 215 -16.03 -13.80 -1.32
N LEU A 216 -16.50 -13.05 -0.32
CA LEU A 216 -16.27 -11.60 -0.27
C LEU A 216 -14.77 -11.30 -0.17
N LYS A 217 -14.03 -12.03 0.67
CA LYS A 217 -12.56 -11.88 0.78
C LYS A 217 -11.89 -12.07 -0.58
N ARG A 218 -12.19 -13.13 -1.31
CA ARG A 218 -11.63 -13.37 -2.65
C ARG A 218 -12.01 -12.27 -3.66
N ALA A 219 -13.22 -11.74 -3.56
CA ALA A 219 -13.67 -10.66 -4.44
C ALA A 219 -12.94 -9.33 -4.12
N VAL A 220 -12.75 -9.02 -2.84
CA VAL A 220 -11.97 -7.86 -2.36
C VAL A 220 -10.53 -7.97 -2.82
N ASP A 221 -9.87 -9.13 -2.68
CA ASP A 221 -8.47 -9.33 -3.11
C ASP A 221 -8.29 -9.07 -4.60
N ARG A 222 -9.16 -9.63 -5.44
CA ARG A 222 -9.11 -9.37 -6.90
C ARG A 222 -9.35 -7.89 -7.24
N SER A 223 -10.16 -7.19 -6.44
CA SER A 223 -10.36 -5.75 -6.63
C SER A 223 -9.13 -4.97 -6.23
N ILE A 224 -8.52 -5.29 -5.08
CA ILE A 224 -7.27 -4.67 -4.61
C ILE A 224 -6.17 -4.87 -5.66
N GLU A 225 -5.96 -6.08 -6.17
CA GLU A 225 -4.94 -6.38 -7.19
C GLU A 225 -5.06 -5.46 -8.42
N ARG A 226 -6.27 -5.23 -8.92
CA ARG A 226 -6.52 -4.32 -10.05
C ARG A 226 -6.35 -2.85 -9.68
N LEU A 227 -6.81 -2.45 -8.49
CA LEU A 227 -6.81 -1.07 -8.05
C LEU A 227 -5.44 -0.57 -7.60
N GLN A 228 -4.55 -1.46 -7.16
CA GLN A 228 -3.19 -1.12 -6.72
C GLN A 228 -2.35 -0.42 -7.79
N VAL A 229 -2.57 -0.72 -9.05
CA VAL A 229 -1.81 -0.12 -10.16
C VAL A 229 -2.53 1.05 -10.82
N THR A 230 -3.74 1.38 -10.38
CA THR A 230 -4.58 2.42 -10.97
C THR A 230 -5.09 3.42 -9.93
N LYS A 231 -6.16 3.06 -9.24
CA LYS A 231 -6.93 3.97 -8.38
C LYS A 231 -6.29 4.21 -7.01
N VAL A 232 -5.67 3.19 -6.42
CA VAL A 232 -5.04 3.32 -5.09
C VAL A 232 -3.91 4.37 -5.10
N PRO A 233 -2.96 4.38 -6.06
CA PRO A 233 -1.94 5.43 -6.12
C PRO A 233 -2.51 6.84 -6.31
N GLU A 234 -3.58 6.99 -7.10
CA GLU A 234 -4.27 8.27 -7.29
C GLU A 234 -4.87 8.78 -5.97
N ILE A 235 -5.57 7.89 -5.24
CA ILE A 235 -6.16 8.22 -3.94
C ILE A 235 -5.05 8.62 -2.95
N LEU A 236 -4.04 7.77 -2.77
CA LEU A 236 -2.95 8.02 -1.85
C LEU A 236 -2.19 9.32 -2.19
N GLY A 237 -2.08 9.66 -3.49
CA GLY A 237 -1.47 10.90 -3.96
C GLY A 237 -2.19 12.15 -3.46
N ARG A 238 -3.53 12.15 -3.40
CA ARG A 238 -4.31 13.28 -2.88
C ARG A 238 -4.05 13.53 -1.39
N TYR A 239 -3.67 12.50 -0.65
CA TYR A 239 -3.29 12.60 0.77
C TYR A 239 -1.77 12.77 0.97
N GLY A 240 -1.03 13.10 -0.09
CA GLY A 240 0.39 13.43 -0.01
C GLY A 240 1.33 12.23 0.11
N MET A 241 0.84 11.01 0.04
CA MET A 241 1.70 9.82 0.22
C MET A 241 2.70 9.65 -0.93
N THR A 242 2.41 10.15 -2.12
CA THR A 242 3.37 10.18 -3.24
C THR A 242 4.48 11.20 -3.03
N LEU A 243 4.23 12.30 -2.32
CA LEU A 243 5.25 13.30 -2.01
C LEU A 243 6.34 12.71 -1.10
N VAL A 244 5.93 11.84 -0.19
CA VAL A 244 6.82 11.12 0.71
C VAL A 244 7.63 10.06 -0.02
N GLN A 245 7.03 9.32 -0.95
CA GLN A 245 7.71 8.31 -1.77
C GLN A 245 8.62 8.92 -2.83
N ALA A 246 8.23 10.05 -3.43
CA ALA A 246 8.97 10.69 -4.51
C ALA A 246 10.36 11.21 -4.07
N HIS A 247 10.57 11.52 -2.79
CA HIS A 247 11.87 12.01 -2.31
C HIS A 247 12.94 10.92 -2.20
N VAL A 248 12.56 9.67 -1.99
CA VAL A 248 13.52 8.54 -1.95
C VAL A 248 13.88 8.09 -3.37
N ASP A 249 12.93 8.18 -4.30
CA ASP A 249 13.11 7.68 -5.66
C ASP A 249 13.61 8.74 -6.66
N SER A 250 13.35 10.02 -6.43
CA SER A 250 13.61 11.06 -7.43
C SER A 250 14.95 11.78 -7.30
N ALA A 251 15.56 11.80 -6.12
CA ALA A 251 16.88 12.40 -5.94
C ALA A 251 18.02 11.54 -6.53
N ALA A 252 17.77 10.22 -6.72
CA ALA A 252 18.77 9.26 -7.16
C ALA A 252 18.54 8.68 -8.56
N LEU A 253 17.32 8.71 -9.11
CA LEU A 253 17.03 8.07 -10.40
C LEU A 253 16.72 9.08 -11.51
N SER A 254 17.46 8.98 -12.64
CA SER A 254 17.10 9.68 -13.88
C SER A 254 15.68 9.29 -14.34
N PRO A 255 15.01 10.08 -15.21
CA PRO A 255 13.72 9.70 -15.78
C PRO A 255 13.73 8.32 -16.43
N GLU A 256 14.84 7.96 -17.09
CA GLU A 256 15.08 6.65 -17.70
C GLU A 256 15.08 5.52 -16.65
N LEU A 257 15.79 5.71 -15.53
CA LEU A 257 15.85 4.71 -14.45
C LEU A 257 14.54 4.59 -13.68
N ARG A 258 13.73 5.66 -13.62
CA ARG A 258 12.36 5.58 -13.07
C ARG A 258 11.45 4.72 -13.96
N ALA A 259 11.52 4.90 -15.28
CA ALA A 259 10.79 4.05 -16.22
C ALA A 259 11.25 2.59 -16.09
N ALA A 260 12.56 2.36 -16.02
CA ALA A 260 13.15 1.04 -15.82
C ALA A 260 12.70 0.38 -14.49
N LYS A 261 12.65 1.14 -13.39
CA LYS A 261 12.10 0.68 -12.11
C LYS A 261 10.64 0.26 -12.25
N SER A 262 9.82 1.07 -12.90
CA SER A 262 8.40 0.77 -13.13
C SER A 262 8.25 -0.54 -13.91
N THR A 263 8.98 -0.69 -15.03
CA THR A 263 8.96 -1.91 -15.84
C THR A 263 9.48 -3.11 -15.06
N TYR A 264 10.54 -2.95 -14.26
CA TYR A 264 11.06 -4.02 -13.39
C TYR A 264 9.99 -4.49 -12.39
N LEU A 265 9.36 -3.55 -11.68
CA LEU A 265 8.37 -3.87 -10.65
C LEU A 265 7.13 -4.56 -11.22
N THR A 266 6.71 -4.20 -12.44
CA THR A 266 5.53 -4.78 -13.08
C THR A 266 5.78 -6.12 -13.77
N GLN A 267 6.98 -6.32 -14.33
CA GLN A 267 7.26 -7.46 -15.20
C GLN A 267 8.24 -8.48 -14.60
N CYS A 268 9.15 -8.07 -13.72
CA CYS A 268 10.27 -8.89 -13.28
C CYS A 268 10.20 -9.25 -11.79
N SER A 269 9.68 -8.33 -10.98
CA SER A 269 9.75 -8.43 -9.50
C SER A 269 8.98 -9.62 -8.94
N GLN A 270 7.93 -10.08 -9.62
CA GLN A 270 7.12 -11.21 -9.20
C GLN A 270 7.97 -12.50 -9.03
N CYS A 271 8.96 -12.67 -9.90
CA CYS A 271 9.88 -13.80 -9.83
C CYS A 271 11.19 -13.45 -9.13
N HIS A 272 11.76 -12.27 -9.41
CA HIS A 272 13.10 -11.89 -8.94
C HIS A 272 13.11 -11.09 -7.63
N GLY A 273 11.93 -10.86 -7.00
CA GLY A 273 11.79 -10.04 -5.80
C GLY A 273 11.81 -8.54 -6.11
N THR A 274 11.16 -7.73 -5.28
CA THR A 274 11.10 -6.26 -5.45
C THR A 274 12.45 -5.59 -5.30
N ASP A 275 13.38 -6.24 -4.57
CA ASP A 275 14.75 -5.81 -4.32
C ASP A 275 15.78 -6.50 -5.24
N ALA A 276 15.37 -7.29 -6.21
CA ALA A 276 16.19 -8.02 -7.17
C ALA A 276 17.18 -9.04 -6.56
N LYS A 277 17.00 -9.44 -5.29
CA LYS A 277 17.83 -10.46 -4.62
C LYS A 277 17.48 -11.88 -5.04
N GLY A 278 16.44 -12.03 -5.84
CA GLY A 278 15.94 -13.34 -6.26
C GLY A 278 14.95 -13.95 -5.28
N THR A 279 14.45 -15.11 -5.64
CA THR A 279 13.53 -15.95 -4.84
C THR A 279 14.00 -17.40 -4.95
N PRO A 280 13.40 -18.36 -4.24
CA PRO A 280 13.73 -19.78 -4.41
C PRO A 280 13.59 -20.30 -5.85
N VAL A 281 12.81 -19.60 -6.70
CA VAL A 281 12.52 -20.01 -8.09
C VAL A 281 13.19 -19.13 -9.14
N ALA A 282 13.83 -18.02 -8.76
CA ALA A 282 14.45 -17.08 -9.69
C ALA A 282 15.76 -16.49 -9.15
N ALA A 283 16.71 -16.27 -10.06
CA ALA A 283 18.06 -15.82 -9.72
C ALA A 283 18.11 -14.43 -9.07
N ASN A 284 19.14 -14.23 -8.24
CA ASN A 284 19.52 -12.91 -7.73
C ASN A 284 20.14 -12.10 -8.88
N LEU A 285 19.42 -11.07 -9.34
CA LEU A 285 19.87 -10.22 -10.45
C LEU A 285 20.96 -9.23 -10.01
N ARG A 286 21.03 -8.85 -8.73
CA ARG A 286 22.13 -8.03 -8.20
C ARG A 286 23.48 -8.72 -8.36
N ALA A 287 23.50 -10.05 -8.30
CA ALA A 287 24.70 -10.87 -8.47
C ALA A 287 25.08 -11.17 -9.93
N PHE A 288 24.35 -10.58 -10.89
CA PHE A 288 24.63 -10.79 -12.32
C PHE A 288 26.03 -10.27 -12.71
N LYS A 289 26.90 -11.15 -13.22
CA LYS A 289 28.28 -10.85 -13.58
C LYS A 289 28.55 -10.75 -15.09
N GLY A 290 27.52 -10.99 -15.93
CA GLY A 290 27.64 -10.89 -17.38
C GLY A 290 27.71 -9.43 -17.88
N THR A 291 28.00 -9.28 -19.17
CA THR A 291 27.93 -7.99 -19.85
C THR A 291 26.49 -7.51 -20.00
N GLU A 292 26.31 -6.21 -20.32
CA GLU A 292 24.98 -5.66 -20.63
C GLU A 292 24.33 -6.39 -21.81
N ALA A 293 25.12 -6.73 -22.85
CA ALA A 293 24.65 -7.50 -24.00
C ALA A 293 24.20 -8.93 -23.60
N ASP A 294 24.89 -9.56 -22.65
CA ASP A 294 24.50 -10.87 -22.12
C ASP A 294 23.17 -10.80 -21.38
N PHE A 295 22.96 -9.73 -20.61
CA PHE A 295 21.68 -9.52 -19.90
C PHE A 295 20.53 -9.30 -20.88
N VAL A 296 20.71 -8.44 -21.88
CA VAL A 296 19.72 -8.20 -22.95
C VAL A 296 19.35 -9.50 -23.64
N ARG A 297 20.37 -10.27 -24.10
CA ARG A 297 20.17 -11.54 -24.78
C ARG A 297 19.40 -12.55 -23.92
N LEU A 298 19.74 -12.63 -22.62
CA LEU A 298 19.11 -13.54 -21.68
C LEU A 298 17.64 -13.16 -21.45
N VAL A 299 17.33 -11.88 -21.27
CA VAL A 299 15.95 -11.41 -21.10
C VAL A 299 15.15 -11.62 -22.37
N GLN A 300 15.70 -11.26 -23.54
CA GLN A 300 14.99 -11.43 -24.81
C GLN A 300 14.66 -12.90 -25.13
N ASN A 301 15.58 -13.83 -24.88
CA ASN A 301 15.41 -15.22 -25.27
C ASN A 301 14.86 -16.10 -24.13
N GLY A 302 14.75 -15.56 -22.93
CA GLY A 302 14.44 -16.34 -21.73
C GLY A 302 15.57 -17.32 -21.39
N ARG A 303 15.30 -18.22 -20.45
CA ARG A 303 16.25 -19.27 -20.06
C ARG A 303 15.60 -20.66 -20.24
N PRO A 304 15.97 -21.43 -21.26
CA PRO A 304 15.42 -22.75 -21.50
C PRO A 304 15.49 -23.64 -20.26
N GLY A 305 14.40 -24.38 -20.00
CA GLY A 305 14.29 -25.27 -18.83
C GLY A 305 14.00 -24.55 -17.50
N THR A 306 13.69 -23.25 -17.52
CA THR A 306 13.30 -22.48 -16.33
C THR A 306 11.97 -21.75 -16.55
N ALA A 307 11.42 -21.15 -15.50
CA ALA A 307 10.21 -20.31 -15.58
C ALA A 307 10.43 -18.96 -16.28
N MET A 308 11.68 -18.61 -16.64
CA MET A 308 11.99 -17.34 -17.32
C MET A 308 11.64 -17.42 -18.81
N THR A 309 10.48 -16.87 -19.17
CA THR A 309 9.98 -16.80 -20.55
C THR A 309 10.71 -15.74 -21.39
N PRO A 310 10.73 -15.87 -22.73
CA PRO A 310 11.28 -14.84 -23.62
C PRO A 310 10.47 -13.54 -23.58
N TRP A 311 11.17 -12.41 -23.57
CA TRP A 311 10.57 -11.06 -23.59
C TRP A 311 10.81 -10.30 -24.89
N LYS A 312 11.34 -10.98 -25.92
CA LYS A 312 11.58 -10.41 -27.23
C LYS A 312 10.31 -9.86 -27.86
N GLY A 313 10.34 -8.58 -28.26
CA GLY A 313 9.18 -7.87 -28.81
C GLY A 313 8.16 -7.37 -27.79
N LEU A 314 8.32 -7.68 -26.49
CA LEU A 314 7.48 -7.19 -25.39
C LEU A 314 8.15 -6.02 -24.63
N ILE A 315 9.47 -6.09 -24.49
CA ILE A 315 10.29 -5.05 -23.85
C ILE A 315 11.41 -4.70 -24.82
N SER A 316 11.66 -3.40 -25.04
CA SER A 316 12.74 -2.94 -25.92
C SER A 316 14.12 -3.26 -25.34
N GLU A 317 15.15 -3.36 -26.19
CA GLU A 317 16.52 -3.59 -25.71
C GLU A 317 17.01 -2.46 -24.80
N ASP A 318 16.63 -1.22 -25.09
CA ASP A 318 17.04 -0.05 -24.31
C ASP A 318 16.38 -0.06 -22.94
N ASP A 319 15.11 -0.46 -22.85
CA ASP A 319 14.44 -0.66 -21.57
C ASP A 319 15.09 -1.78 -20.76
N ILE A 320 15.48 -2.90 -21.40
CA ILE A 320 16.19 -3.99 -20.73
C ILE A 320 17.55 -3.53 -20.20
N ARG A 321 18.29 -2.71 -20.97
CA ARG A 321 19.55 -2.10 -20.50
C ARG A 321 19.33 -1.19 -19.30
N SER A 322 18.28 -0.38 -19.36
CA SER A 322 17.90 0.52 -18.26
C SER A 322 17.47 -0.25 -17.01
N ILE A 323 16.78 -1.38 -17.17
CA ILE A 323 16.46 -2.31 -16.06
C ILE A 323 17.74 -2.85 -15.41
N LEU A 324 18.75 -3.26 -16.19
CA LEU A 324 20.02 -3.71 -15.63
C LEU A 324 20.72 -2.61 -14.82
N ARG A 325 20.74 -1.38 -15.33
CA ARG A 325 21.32 -0.23 -14.63
C ARG A 325 20.58 0.02 -13.32
N TYR A 326 19.25 -0.03 -13.32
CA TYR A 326 18.44 0.07 -12.11
C TYR A 326 18.79 -1.03 -11.10
N VAL A 327 18.83 -2.31 -11.51
CA VAL A 327 19.18 -3.44 -10.65
C VAL A 327 20.60 -3.31 -10.07
N LYS A 328 21.56 -2.82 -10.86
CA LYS A 328 22.93 -2.59 -10.36
C LYS A 328 22.99 -1.45 -9.34
N GLN A 329 22.16 -0.43 -9.47
CA GLN A 329 22.07 0.64 -8.48
C GLN A 329 21.55 0.13 -7.14
N LEU A 330 20.57 -0.80 -7.14
CA LEU A 330 20.13 -1.49 -5.93
C LEU A 330 21.26 -2.30 -5.24
N SER A 331 22.36 -2.60 -5.93
CA SER A 331 23.47 -3.39 -5.39
C SER A 331 24.49 -2.54 -4.64
N THR A 332 24.42 -1.22 -4.79
CA THR A 332 25.34 -0.26 -4.14
C THR A 332 24.75 0.35 -2.88
N GLU A 333 23.50 0.01 -2.58
CA GLU A 333 22.77 0.33 -1.34
C GLU A 333 22.78 -0.90 -0.39
#